data_4732f4729f0a5e568b183497b3502f5d
#
_entry.id   4732f4729f0a5e568b183497b3502f5d
#
_cell.length_a   1.000
_cell.length_b   1.000
_cell.length_c   1.000
_cell.angle_alpha   90.00
_cell.angle_beta   90.00
_cell.angle_gamma   90.00
#
_symmetry.space_group_name_H-M   'P 1'
#
loop_
_entity.id
_entity.type
_entity.pdbx_description
1 polymer ?
#
loop_
_entity_poly.entity_id
_entity_poly.type
_entity_poly.pdbx_seq_one_letter_code
_entity_poly.pdbx_strand_id
1 'polypeptide(L)'
;MSIGLSIVSCKKDSFLSEHWNHPLSTQRNPEVQLTQIESNLDPKQCANCHENQFKAWQSSFHAKSIGNGILWQKEILSFEEWNRCLHCHSPLPETKAEISETFQTHEILDSKRKHFPSGISNPSIQCASCHIRNQIWYGPPSRNLTANQLTTLQANLPHNGFKVQEEFESSAFCQSCHESPESGQKLNGKHLMEVYQEWENTSFAKKGIQCQNCHMPNRDHTWKGIHDPDFVRAGLQPSWSLTRTANGEIQIDAKLKSIGIGHKFPTYLIPKVYLRFFGKNQFGNRKLIEESILGRLVNTNLTEEYYDTRITPGNSHNVSFRFTLDEKAIKTLDWEIEVDPDEHYIRSFEESLREKGNLLSAETKKQLQLSLSEKKDSRYVLFTLSLPVPVSLPK
;
A
#
# COMPACT_ATOMS: atom_id res chain seq x y z
N MET A 1 -42.20 -33.97 -8.00
CA MET A 1 -40.76 -33.60 -8.08
C MET A 1 -40.61 -32.23 -7.44
N SER A 2 -40.24 -32.19 -6.15
CA SER A 2 -40.00 -30.95 -5.43
C SER A 2 -38.56 -30.54 -5.63
N ILE A 3 -38.34 -29.43 -6.30
CA ILE A 3 -37.00 -28.83 -6.48
C ILE A 3 -36.69 -28.06 -5.21
N GLY A 4 -35.83 -28.62 -4.38
CA GLY A 4 -35.31 -27.93 -3.20
C GLY A 4 -34.37 -26.82 -3.64
N LEU A 5 -34.78 -25.56 -3.45
CA LEU A 5 -33.91 -24.41 -3.58
C LEU A 5 -32.98 -24.40 -2.36
N SER A 6 -31.73 -24.82 -2.54
CA SER A 6 -30.67 -24.60 -1.54
C SER A 6 -30.34 -23.12 -1.52
N ILE A 7 -30.86 -22.42 -0.51
CA ILE A 7 -30.42 -21.06 -0.19
C ILE A 7 -29.00 -21.20 0.38
N VAL A 8 -27.99 -20.92 -0.45
CA VAL A 8 -26.63 -20.68 0.04
C VAL A 8 -26.69 -19.36 0.82
N SER A 9 -26.87 -19.47 2.13
CA SER A 9 -26.68 -18.35 3.04
C SER A 9 -25.20 -17.98 3.02
N CYS A 10 -24.84 -16.91 2.35
CA CYS A 10 -23.58 -16.22 2.61
C CYS A 10 -23.57 -15.81 4.09
N LYS A 11 -22.99 -16.60 4.97
CA LYS A 11 -22.58 -16.14 6.30
C LYS A 11 -21.53 -15.08 6.05
N LYS A 12 -21.92 -13.82 6.17
CA LYS A 12 -21.01 -12.70 6.33
C LYS A 12 -20.13 -13.07 7.53
N ASP A 13 -18.81 -13.17 7.34
CA ASP A 13 -17.90 -13.55 8.41
C ASP A 13 -18.14 -12.68 9.63
N SER A 14 -18.74 -13.27 10.66
CA SER A 14 -19.09 -12.54 11.87
C SER A 14 -17.85 -11.97 12.55
N PHE A 15 -16.71 -12.69 12.48
CA PHE A 15 -15.44 -12.22 13.03
C PHE A 15 -14.95 -10.94 12.36
N LEU A 16 -14.80 -10.88 11.04
CA LEU A 16 -14.28 -9.70 10.35
C LEU A 16 -15.18 -8.49 10.53
N SER A 17 -16.52 -8.67 10.52
CA SER A 17 -17.45 -7.56 10.72
C SER A 17 -17.39 -6.96 12.10
N GLU A 18 -17.11 -7.76 13.13
CA GLU A 18 -16.91 -7.29 14.51
C GLU A 18 -15.51 -6.72 14.70
N HIS A 19 -14.51 -7.42 14.17
CA HIS A 19 -13.09 -7.07 14.32
C HIS A 19 -12.73 -5.73 13.68
N TRP A 20 -13.33 -5.42 12.53
CA TRP A 20 -13.13 -4.20 11.77
C TRP A 20 -14.33 -3.24 11.83
N ASN A 21 -15.17 -3.34 12.87
CA ASN A 21 -16.26 -2.40 13.06
C ASN A 21 -15.72 -1.03 13.49
N HIS A 22 -15.60 -0.10 12.55
CA HIS A 22 -15.12 1.25 12.81
C HIS A 22 -16.23 2.20 13.30
N PRO A 23 -15.93 3.09 14.27
CA PRO A 23 -14.69 3.19 15.04
C PRO A 23 -14.48 1.99 15.95
N LEU A 24 -13.23 1.50 16.04
CA LEU A 24 -12.92 0.39 16.93
C LEU A 24 -13.24 0.74 18.40
N SER A 25 -13.66 -0.26 19.15
CA SER A 25 -13.89 -0.10 20.61
C SER A 25 -12.56 -0.01 21.37
N THR A 26 -12.57 0.71 22.50
CA THR A 26 -11.42 0.75 23.42
C THR A 26 -11.12 -0.64 23.97
N GLN A 27 -9.84 -0.91 24.25
CA GLN A 27 -9.38 -2.19 24.77
C GLN A 27 -9.71 -2.31 26.28
N ARG A 28 -10.96 -2.68 26.59
CA ARG A 28 -11.44 -2.82 27.97
C ARG A 28 -12.11 -4.16 28.16
N ASN A 29 -11.54 -4.96 29.07
CA ASN A 29 -12.20 -6.16 29.57
C ASN A 29 -11.89 -6.30 31.07
N PRO A 30 -12.80 -5.93 31.98
CA PRO A 30 -12.57 -6.00 33.41
C PRO A 30 -12.42 -7.44 33.93
N GLU A 31 -12.84 -8.44 33.15
CA GLU A 31 -12.75 -9.87 33.51
C GLU A 31 -11.38 -10.48 33.24
N VAL A 32 -10.55 -9.78 32.44
CA VAL A 32 -9.21 -10.27 32.06
C VAL A 32 -8.17 -9.65 32.99
N GLN A 33 -7.45 -10.49 33.73
CA GLN A 33 -6.29 -10.08 34.49
C GLN A 33 -5.04 -10.24 33.69
N LEU A 34 -4.34 -9.13 33.43
CA LEU A 34 -3.10 -9.04 32.65
C LEU A 34 -2.03 -8.40 33.49
N THR A 35 -0.78 -8.77 33.23
CA THR A 35 0.38 -8.05 33.76
C THR A 35 0.48 -6.65 33.14
N GLN A 36 1.29 -5.78 33.73
CA GLN A 36 1.51 -4.43 33.20
C GLN A 36 2.10 -4.47 31.77
N ILE A 37 2.94 -5.44 31.45
CA ILE A 37 3.51 -5.63 30.10
C ILE A 37 2.41 -6.07 29.12
N GLU A 38 1.59 -7.01 29.50
CA GLU A 38 0.53 -7.56 28.65
C GLU A 38 -0.60 -6.57 28.39
N SER A 39 -0.94 -5.73 29.37
CA SER A 39 -1.97 -4.69 29.21
C SER A 39 -1.51 -3.47 28.42
N ASN A 40 -0.21 -3.33 28.18
CA ASN A 40 0.36 -2.20 27.47
C ASN A 40 0.34 -2.46 25.95
N LEU A 41 -0.31 -1.57 25.20
CA LEU A 41 -0.47 -1.69 23.76
C LEU A 41 0.74 -1.20 22.94
N ASP A 42 1.79 -0.65 23.60
CA ASP A 42 2.99 -0.20 22.89
C ASP A 42 3.70 -1.38 22.20
N PRO A 43 3.98 -1.30 20.90
CA PRO A 43 4.67 -2.36 20.15
C PRO A 43 6.00 -2.81 20.77
N LYS A 44 6.68 -1.92 21.49
CA LYS A 44 7.93 -2.26 22.21
C LYS A 44 7.73 -3.31 23.28
N GLN A 45 6.53 -3.37 23.89
CA GLN A 45 6.22 -4.42 24.88
C GLN A 45 6.02 -5.77 24.19
N CYS A 46 5.43 -5.78 23.00
CA CYS A 46 5.30 -6.99 22.19
C CYS A 46 6.67 -7.53 21.77
N ALA A 47 7.65 -6.64 21.54
CA ALA A 47 9.02 -7.00 21.16
C ALA A 47 9.73 -7.90 22.18
N ASN A 48 9.35 -7.86 23.46
CA ASN A 48 9.97 -8.71 24.50
C ASN A 48 9.83 -10.21 24.20
N CYS A 49 8.78 -10.62 23.47
CA CYS A 49 8.55 -12.01 23.09
C CYS A 49 8.46 -12.20 21.57
N HIS A 50 8.09 -11.17 20.81
CA HIS A 50 7.87 -11.19 19.37
C HIS A 50 8.89 -10.31 18.61
N GLU A 51 10.17 -10.45 18.95
CA GLU A 51 11.26 -9.58 18.46
C GLU A 51 11.34 -9.53 16.92
N ASN A 52 11.23 -10.69 16.26
CA ASN A 52 11.33 -10.77 14.79
C ASN A 52 10.17 -10.04 14.10
N GLN A 53 8.95 -10.24 14.58
CA GLN A 53 7.75 -9.57 14.05
C GLN A 53 7.83 -8.06 14.30
N PHE A 54 8.31 -7.65 15.47
CA PHE A 54 8.50 -6.23 15.79
C PHE A 54 9.53 -5.58 14.86
N LYS A 55 10.69 -6.19 14.64
CA LYS A 55 11.73 -5.67 13.74
C LYS A 55 11.22 -5.54 12.29
N ALA A 56 10.53 -6.56 11.81
CA ALA A 56 9.92 -6.55 10.48
C ALA A 56 8.85 -5.44 10.37
N TRP A 57 7.92 -5.35 11.32
CA TRP A 57 6.90 -4.31 11.38
C TRP A 57 7.52 -2.90 11.44
N GLN A 58 8.55 -2.69 12.26
CA GLN A 58 9.19 -1.38 12.42
C GLN A 58 9.74 -0.82 11.10
N SER A 59 10.17 -1.69 10.19
CA SER A 59 10.65 -1.31 8.86
C SER A 59 9.51 -0.98 7.87
N SER A 60 8.30 -1.43 8.14
CA SER A 60 7.16 -1.37 7.23
C SER A 60 6.50 0.02 7.16
N PHE A 61 5.69 0.23 6.11
CA PHE A 61 4.84 1.41 6.00
C PHE A 61 3.67 1.41 6.99
N HIS A 62 3.25 0.27 7.53
CA HIS A 62 2.29 0.22 8.63
C HIS A 62 2.82 0.95 9.87
N ALA A 63 4.08 0.74 10.23
CA ALA A 63 4.71 1.44 11.35
C ALA A 63 4.93 2.95 11.09
N LYS A 64 4.78 3.40 9.85
CA LYS A 64 4.98 4.78 9.40
C LYS A 64 3.69 5.43 8.90
N SER A 65 2.52 4.80 9.13
CA SER A 65 1.24 5.29 8.62
C SER A 65 0.81 6.64 9.22
N ILE A 66 1.35 7.01 10.37
CA ILE A 66 1.28 8.36 10.95
C ILE A 66 2.66 9.01 10.86
N GLY A 67 2.86 9.83 9.85
CA GLY A 67 4.08 10.59 9.60
C GLY A 67 3.78 11.98 9.05
N ASN A 68 4.80 12.70 8.64
CA ASN A 68 4.67 14.07 8.13
C ASN A 68 3.60 14.20 7.04
N GLY A 69 3.48 13.18 6.16
CA GLY A 69 2.55 13.18 5.03
C GLY A 69 1.07 13.20 5.40
N ILE A 70 0.72 12.69 6.58
CA ILE A 70 -0.66 12.75 7.08
C ILE A 70 -0.82 13.84 8.12
N LEU A 71 0.18 14.08 8.97
CA LEU A 71 0.05 15.02 10.09
C LEU A 71 -0.19 16.45 9.64
N TRP A 72 0.43 16.93 8.57
CA TRP A 72 0.22 18.29 8.06
C TRP A 72 -1.23 18.55 7.62
N GLN A 73 -1.96 17.51 7.20
CA GLN A 73 -3.33 17.62 6.72
C GLN A 73 -4.32 17.92 7.84
N LYS A 74 -3.94 17.63 9.09
CA LYS A 74 -4.75 17.87 10.27
C LYS A 74 -5.24 19.33 10.40
N GLU A 75 -4.43 20.30 9.99
CA GLU A 75 -4.78 21.73 10.09
C GLU A 75 -5.82 22.17 9.05
N ILE A 76 -5.91 21.44 7.92
CA ILE A 76 -6.78 21.81 6.80
C ILE A 76 -8.03 20.95 6.67
N LEU A 77 -8.08 19.80 7.33
CA LEU A 77 -9.22 18.89 7.31
C LEU A 77 -10.17 19.19 8.46
N SER A 78 -11.46 18.97 8.23
CA SER A 78 -12.44 18.92 9.31
C SER A 78 -12.16 17.74 10.24
N PHE A 79 -12.68 17.81 11.47
CA PHE A 79 -12.55 16.71 12.44
C PHE A 79 -13.09 15.37 11.89
N GLU A 80 -14.18 15.41 11.15
CA GLU A 80 -14.77 14.22 10.55
C GLU A 80 -13.88 13.62 9.46
N GLU A 81 -13.35 14.44 8.56
CA GLU A 81 -12.42 14.01 7.50
C GLU A 81 -11.14 13.43 8.10
N TRP A 82 -10.59 14.12 9.12
CA TRP A 82 -9.43 13.63 9.84
C TRP A 82 -9.67 12.25 10.47
N ASN A 83 -10.80 12.08 11.16
CA ASN A 83 -11.15 10.79 11.75
C ASN A 83 -11.33 9.68 10.72
N ARG A 84 -11.85 9.98 9.52
CA ARG A 84 -11.93 9.01 8.43
C ARG A 84 -10.54 8.53 8.01
N CYS A 85 -9.56 9.42 7.89
CA CYS A 85 -8.18 9.02 7.61
C CYS A 85 -7.63 8.08 8.70
N LEU A 86 -7.91 8.40 9.96
CA LEU A 86 -7.47 7.62 11.11
C LEU A 86 -8.14 6.24 11.24
N HIS A 87 -9.25 5.96 10.55
CA HIS A 87 -9.82 4.62 10.53
C HIS A 87 -8.82 3.57 9.99
N CYS A 88 -8.00 3.96 9.01
CA CYS A 88 -6.96 3.09 8.45
C CYS A 88 -5.57 3.42 9.01
N HIS A 89 -5.20 4.70 9.14
CA HIS A 89 -3.84 5.11 9.47
C HIS A 89 -3.49 5.00 10.96
N SER A 90 -4.48 5.06 11.85
CA SER A 90 -4.36 4.89 13.30
C SER A 90 -5.66 4.33 13.88
N PRO A 91 -5.98 3.05 13.64
CA PRO A 91 -7.33 2.52 13.89
C PRO A 91 -7.71 2.43 15.37
N LEU A 92 -6.74 2.27 16.28
CA LEU A 92 -7.00 2.12 17.71
C LEU A 92 -7.48 3.43 18.35
N PRO A 93 -8.55 3.42 19.16
CA PRO A 93 -9.00 4.60 19.89
C PRO A 93 -7.93 5.18 20.82
N GLU A 94 -7.11 4.32 21.41
CA GLU A 94 -6.01 4.69 22.31
C GLU A 94 -4.97 5.55 21.57
N THR A 95 -4.60 5.19 20.34
CA THR A 95 -3.66 5.97 19.54
C THR A 95 -4.29 7.21 18.96
N LYS A 96 -5.57 7.16 18.57
CA LYS A 96 -6.30 8.35 18.10
C LYS A 96 -6.37 9.43 19.17
N ALA A 97 -6.56 9.07 20.43
CA ALA A 97 -6.59 10.02 21.52
C ALA A 97 -5.28 10.80 21.62
N GLU A 98 -4.13 10.15 21.50
CA GLU A 98 -2.81 10.81 21.55
C GLU A 98 -2.60 11.79 20.38
N ILE A 99 -3.01 11.40 19.16
CA ILE A 99 -2.89 12.28 17.98
C ILE A 99 -3.89 13.44 18.06
N SER A 100 -5.06 13.23 18.67
CA SER A 100 -6.16 14.19 18.72
C SER A 100 -6.02 15.21 19.84
N GLU A 101 -5.13 15.05 20.82
CA GLU A 101 -4.93 16.01 21.93
C GLU A 101 -4.68 17.46 21.47
N THR A 102 -4.31 17.66 20.24
CA THR A 102 -4.13 18.96 19.62
C THR A 102 -5.37 19.50 18.91
N PHE A 103 -6.47 18.71 18.76
CA PHE A 103 -7.77 19.25 18.38
C PHE A 103 -8.48 19.68 19.68
N GLN A 104 -8.79 20.97 19.81
CA GLN A 104 -9.50 21.57 20.94
C GLN A 104 -10.96 21.06 21.04
N THR A 105 -11.16 19.82 21.39
CA THR A 105 -12.47 19.30 21.77
C THR A 105 -12.32 18.61 23.12
N HIS A 106 -12.21 19.44 24.16
CA HIS A 106 -12.03 19.00 25.55
C HIS A 106 -13.16 18.13 26.12
N GLU A 107 -14.37 18.15 25.54
CA GLU A 107 -15.53 17.57 26.21
C GLU A 107 -15.72 16.05 26.06
N ILE A 108 -15.27 15.43 24.96
CA ILE A 108 -15.53 14.00 24.71
C ILE A 108 -14.43 13.09 25.26
N LEU A 109 -13.21 13.61 25.41
CA LEU A 109 -12.05 12.82 25.81
C LEU A 109 -11.80 12.77 27.31
N ASP A 110 -12.26 13.74 28.09
CA ASP A 110 -11.91 13.89 29.50
C ASP A 110 -12.46 12.77 30.40
N SER A 111 -13.66 12.27 30.12
CA SER A 111 -14.25 11.15 30.90
C SER A 111 -13.61 9.78 30.56
N LYS A 112 -12.95 9.65 29.40
CA LYS A 112 -12.37 8.40 28.91
C LYS A 112 -10.84 8.30 29.14
N ARG A 113 -10.15 9.43 29.36
CA ARG A 113 -8.68 9.49 29.55
C ARG A 113 -8.13 8.65 30.69
N LYS A 114 -8.90 8.45 31.76
CA LYS A 114 -8.43 7.74 32.97
C LYS A 114 -8.09 6.25 32.75
N HIS A 115 -8.30 5.72 31.54
CA HIS A 115 -8.19 4.29 31.27
C HIS A 115 -7.31 3.96 30.06
N PHE A 116 -6.67 4.95 29.42
CA PHE A 116 -5.72 4.66 28.36
C PHE A 116 -4.33 4.39 28.94
N PRO A 117 -3.61 3.36 28.47
CA PRO A 117 -2.23 3.21 28.83
C PRO A 117 -1.49 4.45 28.30
N SER A 118 -0.89 5.21 29.21
CA SER A 118 -0.02 6.33 28.87
C SER A 118 1.24 5.79 28.20
N GLY A 119 1.67 6.43 27.10
CA GLY A 119 3.00 6.22 26.52
C GLY A 119 3.06 5.20 25.39
N ILE A 120 2.08 5.16 24.48
CA ILE A 120 2.23 4.45 23.19
C ILE A 120 3.25 5.23 22.34
N SER A 121 4.40 4.61 22.10
CA SER A 121 5.52 5.28 21.41
C SER A 121 5.32 5.48 19.90
N ASN A 122 4.38 4.79 19.29
CA ASN A 122 4.06 4.89 17.86
C ASN A 122 2.55 4.79 17.64
N PRO A 123 1.88 5.88 17.21
CA PRO A 123 0.43 5.91 17.00
C PRO A 123 -0.03 5.32 15.66
N SER A 124 0.88 4.82 14.84
CA SER A 124 0.57 4.20 13.54
C SER A 124 -0.19 2.88 13.66
N ILE A 125 -0.39 2.17 12.56
CA ILE A 125 -0.91 0.80 12.56
C ILE A 125 0.11 -0.09 13.26
N GLN A 126 -0.24 -0.60 14.43
CA GLN A 126 0.65 -1.37 15.29
C GLN A 126 0.11 -2.79 15.56
N CYS A 127 0.85 -3.59 16.33
CA CYS A 127 0.49 -4.97 16.64
C CYS A 127 -0.95 -5.10 17.15
N ALA A 128 -1.34 -4.27 18.10
CA ALA A 128 -2.69 -4.26 18.68
C ALA A 128 -3.77 -3.88 17.65
N SER A 129 -3.45 -3.11 16.62
CA SER A 129 -4.39 -2.74 15.57
C SER A 129 -5.01 -3.96 14.87
N CYS A 130 -4.22 -5.02 14.71
CA CYS A 130 -4.63 -6.26 14.06
C CYS A 130 -4.92 -7.38 15.06
N HIS A 131 -4.16 -7.47 16.16
CA HIS A 131 -4.16 -8.65 17.00
C HIS A 131 -5.00 -8.53 18.29
N ILE A 132 -5.47 -7.34 18.68
CA ILE A 132 -6.15 -7.17 19.96
C ILE A 132 -7.52 -6.52 19.79
N ARG A 133 -8.56 -7.14 20.38
CA ARG A 133 -9.88 -6.55 20.56
C ARG A 133 -10.36 -6.87 21.96
N ASN A 134 -10.74 -5.83 22.71
CA ASN A 134 -11.26 -5.94 24.06
C ASN A 134 -10.36 -6.79 24.98
N GLN A 135 -9.05 -6.53 24.95
CA GLN A 135 -8.00 -7.29 25.68
C GLN A 135 -8.01 -8.80 25.42
N ILE A 136 -8.48 -9.21 24.27
CA ILE A 136 -8.37 -10.59 23.79
C ILE A 136 -7.43 -10.57 22.56
N TRP A 137 -6.45 -11.44 22.58
CA TRP A 137 -5.51 -11.63 21.47
C TRP A 137 -6.08 -12.58 20.44
N TYR A 138 -5.84 -12.26 19.19
CA TYR A 138 -6.23 -13.06 18.03
C TYR A 138 -5.03 -13.32 17.14
N GLY A 139 -5.00 -14.47 16.49
CA GLY A 139 -3.92 -14.81 15.57
C GLY A 139 -4.29 -15.94 14.62
N PRO A 140 -3.45 -16.19 13.61
CA PRO A 140 -3.68 -17.25 12.64
C PRO A 140 -3.52 -18.63 13.28
N PRO A 141 -4.06 -19.70 12.64
CA PRO A 141 -3.84 -21.08 13.05
C PRO A 141 -2.35 -21.44 13.19
N SER A 142 -2.01 -22.26 14.15
CA SER A 142 -0.65 -22.77 14.26
C SER A 142 -0.34 -23.68 13.05
N ARG A 143 0.85 -23.51 12.46
CA ARG A 143 1.33 -24.40 11.39
C ARG A 143 1.99 -25.67 11.92
N ASN A 144 2.37 -25.68 13.18
CA ASN A 144 3.21 -26.73 13.77
C ASN A 144 2.52 -27.50 14.92
N LEU A 145 1.35 -27.05 15.35
CA LEU A 145 0.64 -27.65 16.48
C LEU A 145 -0.75 -28.09 16.05
N THR A 146 -1.18 -29.25 16.53
CA THR A 146 -2.58 -29.68 16.41
C THR A 146 -3.48 -28.82 17.32
N ALA A 147 -4.77 -28.78 17.05
CA ALA A 147 -5.74 -28.04 17.88
C ALA A 147 -5.68 -28.45 19.36
N ASN A 148 -5.56 -29.75 19.67
CA ASN A 148 -5.43 -30.25 21.04
C ASN A 148 -4.13 -29.79 21.72
N GLN A 149 -2.99 -29.85 21.00
CA GLN A 149 -1.72 -29.34 21.52
C GLN A 149 -1.78 -27.83 21.79
N LEU A 150 -2.39 -27.08 20.89
CA LEU A 150 -2.58 -25.64 21.07
C LEU A 150 -3.45 -25.34 22.28
N THR A 151 -4.58 -26.03 22.46
CA THR A 151 -5.48 -25.84 23.61
C THR A 151 -4.77 -26.11 24.94
N THR A 152 -3.95 -27.17 25.00
CA THR A 152 -3.17 -27.50 26.19
C THR A 152 -2.12 -26.45 26.52
N LEU A 153 -1.50 -25.85 25.50
CA LEU A 153 -0.47 -24.81 25.67
C LEU A 153 -1.07 -23.44 26.02
N GLN A 154 -2.22 -23.11 25.48
CA GLN A 154 -2.84 -21.77 25.62
C GLN A 154 -3.03 -21.34 27.09
N ALA A 155 -3.36 -22.28 27.98
CA ALA A 155 -3.57 -21.97 29.40
C ALA A 155 -2.31 -21.43 30.12
N ASN A 156 -1.12 -21.66 29.55
CA ASN A 156 0.17 -21.28 30.13
C ASN A 156 0.90 -20.22 29.29
N LEU A 157 0.26 -19.72 28.20
CA LEU A 157 0.85 -18.67 27.38
C LEU A 157 0.65 -17.27 28.01
N PRO A 158 1.56 -16.32 27.79
CA PRO A 158 1.34 -14.92 28.11
C PRO A 158 0.00 -14.40 27.58
N HIS A 159 -0.49 -13.30 28.13
CA HIS A 159 -1.76 -12.64 27.78
C HIS A 159 -2.97 -13.59 27.71
N ASN A 160 -3.00 -14.64 28.53
CA ASN A 160 -4.04 -15.69 28.57
C ASN A 160 -4.25 -16.43 27.24
N GLY A 161 -3.15 -16.60 26.46
CA GLY A 161 -3.19 -17.24 25.16
C GLY A 161 -3.78 -16.33 24.07
N PHE A 162 -4.26 -16.96 22.99
CA PHE A 162 -4.88 -16.22 21.89
C PHE A 162 -6.01 -17.03 21.25
N LYS A 163 -6.97 -16.35 20.67
CA LYS A 163 -8.04 -16.98 19.88
C LYS A 163 -7.56 -17.16 18.45
N VAL A 164 -7.66 -18.38 17.97
CA VAL A 164 -7.32 -18.71 16.58
C VAL A 164 -8.43 -18.21 15.66
N GLN A 165 -8.02 -17.49 14.58
CA GLN A 165 -8.91 -17.03 13.53
C GLN A 165 -8.24 -17.26 12.18
N GLU A 166 -8.89 -18.04 11.32
CA GLU A 166 -8.38 -18.36 9.97
C GLU A 166 -8.33 -17.14 9.06
N GLU A 167 -9.18 -16.14 9.35
CA GLU A 167 -9.29 -14.89 8.60
C GLU A 167 -7.99 -14.08 8.58
N PHE A 168 -7.07 -14.28 9.53
CA PHE A 168 -5.72 -13.68 9.47
C PHE A 168 -4.90 -14.16 8.25
N GLU A 169 -5.24 -15.29 7.68
CA GLU A 169 -4.61 -15.81 6.45
C GLU A 169 -5.51 -15.62 5.21
N SER A 170 -6.59 -14.83 5.32
CA SER A 170 -7.49 -14.46 4.23
C SER A 170 -7.24 -13.03 3.75
N SER A 171 -7.34 -12.81 2.44
CA SER A 171 -7.29 -11.47 1.84
C SER A 171 -8.37 -10.53 2.36
N ALA A 172 -9.52 -11.08 2.78
CA ALA A 172 -10.62 -10.32 3.37
C ALA A 172 -10.21 -9.59 4.67
N PHE A 173 -9.19 -10.07 5.38
CA PHE A 173 -8.64 -9.39 6.56
C PHE A 173 -8.04 -8.01 6.20
N CYS A 174 -7.47 -7.87 5.02
CA CYS A 174 -6.83 -6.64 4.56
C CYS A 174 -7.83 -5.65 3.94
N GLN A 175 -8.99 -6.15 3.51
CA GLN A 175 -10.00 -5.40 2.76
C GLN A 175 -10.48 -4.15 3.51
N SER A 176 -10.62 -4.21 4.83
CA SER A 176 -11.13 -3.11 5.65
C SER A 176 -10.38 -1.78 5.47
N CYS A 177 -9.08 -1.84 5.15
CA CYS A 177 -8.24 -0.66 4.95
C CYS A 177 -7.74 -0.52 3.49
N HIS A 178 -7.72 -1.62 2.72
CA HIS A 178 -7.19 -1.65 1.36
C HIS A 178 -8.26 -1.67 0.26
N GLU A 179 -9.52 -1.46 0.64
CA GLU A 179 -10.64 -1.31 -0.29
C GLU A 179 -11.47 -0.10 0.13
N SER A 180 -11.97 0.66 -0.84
CA SER A 180 -12.96 1.71 -0.55
C SER A 180 -14.30 1.07 -0.18
N PRO A 181 -15.05 1.64 0.80
CA PRO A 181 -16.41 1.18 1.07
C PRO A 181 -17.31 1.44 -0.15
N GLU A 182 -18.45 0.72 -0.25
CA GLU A 182 -19.38 0.87 -1.38
C GLU A 182 -19.88 2.33 -1.55
N SER A 183 -20.05 3.05 -0.45
CA SER A 183 -20.38 4.47 -0.43
C SER A 183 -19.20 5.40 -0.73
N GLY A 184 -18.00 4.85 -0.93
CA GLY A 184 -16.79 5.62 -1.18
C GLY A 184 -16.82 6.35 -2.52
N GLN A 185 -15.99 7.38 -2.61
CA GLN A 185 -15.84 8.19 -3.82
C GLN A 185 -15.45 7.34 -5.03
N LYS A 186 -16.11 7.60 -6.18
CA LYS A 186 -15.83 6.97 -7.47
C LYS A 186 -15.42 8.02 -8.50
N LEU A 187 -14.45 7.66 -9.36
CA LEU A 187 -14.09 8.40 -10.57
C LEU A 187 -14.24 7.45 -11.77
N ASN A 188 -14.98 7.85 -12.79
CA ASN A 188 -15.31 6.99 -13.95
C ASN A 188 -15.86 5.61 -13.55
N GLY A 189 -16.73 5.57 -12.53
CA GLY A 189 -17.36 4.34 -12.03
C GLY A 189 -16.45 3.45 -11.17
N LYS A 190 -15.16 3.81 -10.96
CA LYS A 190 -14.18 3.06 -10.15
C LYS A 190 -13.94 3.77 -8.82
N HIS A 191 -13.89 3.02 -7.73
CA HIS A 191 -13.46 3.56 -6.45
C HIS A 191 -12.00 4.05 -6.49
N LEU A 192 -11.61 4.85 -5.50
CA LEU A 192 -10.21 5.29 -5.37
C LEU A 192 -9.29 4.12 -5.01
N MET A 193 -9.78 3.15 -4.26
CA MET A 193 -9.09 1.91 -3.88
C MET A 193 -9.98 0.71 -4.17
N GLU A 194 -9.50 -0.24 -5.01
CA GLU A 194 -10.22 -1.45 -5.44
C GLU A 194 -9.30 -2.69 -5.42
N VAL A 195 -8.33 -2.74 -4.49
CA VAL A 195 -7.28 -3.78 -4.54
C VAL A 195 -7.82 -5.16 -4.24
N TYR A 196 -8.74 -5.28 -3.29
CA TYR A 196 -9.37 -6.56 -2.98
C TYR A 196 -10.23 -7.05 -4.16
N GLN A 197 -11.06 -6.18 -4.73
CA GLN A 197 -11.89 -6.48 -5.90
C GLN A 197 -11.04 -6.80 -7.14
N GLU A 198 -9.93 -6.06 -7.35
CA GLU A 198 -8.99 -6.34 -8.43
C GLU A 198 -8.36 -7.74 -8.28
N TRP A 199 -7.98 -8.13 -7.05
CA TRP A 199 -7.42 -9.45 -6.74
C TRP A 199 -8.45 -10.56 -6.87
N GLU A 200 -9.65 -10.39 -6.31
CA GLU A 200 -10.72 -11.40 -6.26
C GLU A 200 -11.08 -11.95 -7.66
N ASN A 201 -11.00 -11.10 -8.67
CA ASN A 201 -11.31 -11.44 -10.06
C ASN A 201 -10.16 -12.12 -10.82
N THR A 202 -9.05 -12.47 -10.16
CA THR A 202 -7.85 -13.01 -10.81
C THR A 202 -7.71 -14.51 -10.69
N SER A 203 -6.76 -15.06 -11.47
CA SER A 203 -6.32 -16.44 -11.32
C SER A 203 -5.61 -16.70 -9.99
N PHE A 204 -5.07 -15.69 -9.31
CA PHE A 204 -4.44 -15.81 -8.00
C PHE A 204 -5.50 -16.16 -6.94
N ALA A 205 -6.60 -15.41 -6.88
CA ALA A 205 -7.72 -15.71 -5.99
C ALA A 205 -8.31 -17.09 -6.25
N LYS A 206 -8.53 -17.45 -7.53
CA LYS A 206 -9.05 -18.77 -7.93
C LYS A 206 -8.15 -19.93 -7.50
N LYS A 207 -6.85 -19.69 -7.33
CA LYS A 207 -5.87 -20.66 -6.83
C LYS A 207 -5.69 -20.62 -5.31
N GLY A 208 -6.48 -19.80 -4.59
CA GLY A 208 -6.37 -19.62 -3.15
C GLY A 208 -5.14 -18.83 -2.68
N ILE A 209 -4.45 -18.13 -3.59
CA ILE A 209 -3.29 -17.30 -3.25
C ILE A 209 -3.80 -15.97 -2.67
N GLN A 210 -3.57 -15.77 -1.38
CA GLN A 210 -4.03 -14.64 -0.60
C GLN A 210 -3.01 -13.49 -0.60
N CYS A 211 -3.41 -12.30 -0.15
CA CYS A 211 -2.52 -11.14 -0.02
C CYS A 211 -1.29 -11.48 0.83
N GLN A 212 -1.49 -12.21 1.92
CA GLN A 212 -0.43 -12.62 2.85
C GLN A 212 0.63 -13.52 2.21
N ASN A 213 0.27 -14.30 1.17
CA ASN A 213 1.24 -15.17 0.50
C ASN A 213 2.38 -14.39 -0.17
N CYS A 214 2.09 -13.17 -0.66
CA CYS A 214 3.06 -12.31 -1.31
C CYS A 214 3.60 -11.22 -0.36
N HIS A 215 2.71 -10.53 0.37
CA HIS A 215 3.08 -9.39 1.21
C HIS A 215 3.56 -9.75 2.61
N MET A 216 3.25 -10.98 3.08
CA MET A 216 3.66 -11.51 4.38
C MET A 216 4.19 -12.95 4.27
N PRO A 217 5.15 -13.24 3.37
CA PRO A 217 5.64 -14.62 3.18
C PRO A 217 6.15 -15.15 4.52
N ASN A 218 5.74 -16.37 4.87
CA ASN A 218 6.05 -16.98 6.17
C ASN A 218 5.64 -16.14 7.40
N ARG A 219 4.58 -15.34 7.29
CA ARG A 219 4.10 -14.40 8.32
C ARG A 219 5.14 -13.31 8.65
N ASP A 220 5.95 -12.93 7.68
CA ASP A 220 6.80 -11.74 7.77
C ASP A 220 5.94 -10.47 7.84
N HIS A 221 6.32 -9.54 8.71
CA HIS A 221 5.58 -8.30 8.95
C HIS A 221 6.21 -7.09 8.26
N THR A 222 6.88 -7.29 7.12
CA THR A 222 7.48 -6.20 6.32
C THR A 222 6.50 -5.54 5.35
N TRP A 223 5.49 -6.26 4.88
CA TRP A 223 4.49 -5.81 3.88
C TRP A 223 5.12 -5.03 2.71
N LYS A 224 6.08 -5.66 2.03
CA LYS A 224 6.75 -5.06 0.87
C LYS A 224 5.76 -4.66 -0.22
N GLY A 225 6.04 -3.56 -0.91
CA GLY A 225 5.16 -2.99 -1.92
C GLY A 225 5.89 -2.15 -2.95
N ILE A 226 5.22 -1.11 -3.46
CA ILE A 226 5.71 -0.27 -4.56
C ILE A 226 7.02 0.48 -4.24
N HIS A 227 7.35 0.68 -2.95
CA HIS A 227 8.59 1.30 -2.50
C HIS A 227 9.75 0.31 -2.36
N ASP A 228 9.56 -0.97 -2.69
CA ASP A 228 10.58 -2.02 -2.63
C ASP A 228 10.98 -2.45 -4.04
N PRO A 229 12.08 -1.93 -4.60
CA PRO A 229 12.45 -2.17 -6.01
C PRO A 229 12.57 -3.65 -6.37
N ASP A 230 13.15 -4.47 -5.48
CA ASP A 230 13.33 -5.90 -5.75
C ASP A 230 12.01 -6.66 -5.72
N PHE A 231 11.09 -6.30 -4.84
CA PHE A 231 9.75 -6.87 -4.80
C PHE A 231 8.96 -6.53 -6.06
N VAL A 232 9.01 -5.27 -6.51
CA VAL A 232 8.36 -4.84 -7.75
C VAL A 232 8.98 -5.52 -8.96
N ARG A 233 10.32 -5.62 -9.01
CA ARG A 233 11.06 -6.26 -10.11
C ARG A 233 10.68 -7.73 -10.29
N ALA A 234 10.48 -8.45 -9.21
CA ALA A 234 10.06 -9.86 -9.24
C ALA A 234 8.67 -10.07 -9.87
N GLY A 235 7.81 -9.05 -9.84
CA GLY A 235 6.45 -9.10 -10.38
C GLY A 235 6.34 -8.74 -11.86
N LEU A 236 7.41 -8.25 -12.51
CA LEU A 236 7.38 -7.65 -13.83
C LEU A 236 8.42 -8.26 -14.77
N GLN A 237 8.10 -8.32 -16.05
CA GLN A 237 8.98 -8.80 -17.10
C GLN A 237 9.00 -7.83 -18.28
N PRO A 238 10.07 -7.04 -18.46
CA PRO A 238 10.27 -6.22 -19.64
C PRO A 238 10.80 -7.05 -20.80
N SER A 239 10.38 -6.71 -22.02
CA SER A 239 10.93 -7.22 -23.26
C SER A 239 10.77 -6.17 -24.36
N TRP A 240 11.76 -6.00 -25.25
CA TRP A 240 11.67 -5.08 -26.36
C TRP A 240 12.49 -5.51 -27.55
N SER A 241 12.17 -4.97 -28.71
CA SER A 241 12.88 -5.20 -29.94
C SER A 241 13.01 -3.93 -30.75
N LEU A 242 14.07 -3.88 -31.57
CA LEU A 242 14.36 -2.81 -32.48
C LEU A 242 14.45 -3.39 -33.90
N THR A 243 13.71 -2.81 -34.83
CA THR A 243 13.80 -3.17 -36.24
C THR A 243 14.01 -1.92 -37.09
N ARG A 244 14.81 -2.04 -38.15
CA ARG A 244 14.93 -0.97 -39.15
C ARG A 244 13.88 -1.19 -40.24
N THR A 245 13.08 -0.17 -40.48
CA THR A 245 12.07 -0.21 -41.55
C THR A 245 12.71 -0.02 -42.93
N ALA A 246 12.00 -0.34 -44.00
CA ALA A 246 12.45 -0.11 -45.37
C ALA A 246 12.76 1.37 -45.65
N ASN A 247 12.12 2.30 -44.98
CA ASN A 247 12.33 3.74 -45.10
C ASN A 247 13.50 4.25 -44.25
N GLY A 248 14.26 3.36 -43.57
CA GLY A 248 15.40 3.71 -42.74
C GLY A 248 15.06 4.18 -41.31
N GLU A 249 13.80 4.24 -40.95
CA GLU A 249 13.36 4.55 -39.58
C GLU A 249 13.62 3.37 -38.63
N ILE A 250 13.70 3.66 -37.35
CA ILE A 250 13.73 2.63 -36.31
C ILE A 250 12.32 2.45 -35.74
N GLN A 251 11.82 1.21 -35.81
CA GLN A 251 10.62 0.76 -35.11
C GLN A 251 11.05 0.19 -33.77
N ILE A 252 10.42 0.66 -32.67
CA ILE A 252 10.53 0.11 -31.32
C ILE A 252 9.22 -0.58 -30.97
N ASP A 253 9.33 -1.80 -30.47
CA ASP A 253 8.22 -2.54 -29.87
C ASP A 253 8.66 -3.01 -28.49
N ALA A 254 8.08 -2.39 -27.45
CA ALA A 254 8.40 -2.63 -26.06
C ALA A 254 7.16 -3.14 -25.29
N LYS A 255 7.40 -4.05 -24.37
CA LYS A 255 6.33 -4.72 -23.61
C LYS A 255 6.77 -4.91 -22.16
N LEU A 256 5.98 -4.37 -21.24
CA LEU A 256 6.10 -4.63 -19.80
C LEU A 256 4.96 -5.55 -19.36
N LYS A 257 5.29 -6.78 -18.99
CA LYS A 257 4.29 -7.80 -18.60
C LYS A 257 4.23 -7.95 -17.09
N SER A 258 3.03 -8.01 -16.54
CA SER A 258 2.76 -8.42 -15.14
C SER A 258 2.78 -9.95 -15.06
N ILE A 259 3.77 -10.51 -14.34
CA ILE A 259 3.98 -11.97 -14.23
C ILE A 259 3.71 -12.53 -12.83
N GLY A 260 3.84 -11.68 -11.79
CA GLY A 260 3.74 -12.09 -10.39
C GLY A 260 2.87 -11.18 -9.51
N ILE A 261 2.08 -10.28 -10.10
CA ILE A 261 1.26 -9.31 -9.37
C ILE A 261 -0.20 -9.73 -9.43
N GLY A 262 -0.86 -9.86 -8.28
CA GLY A 262 -2.23 -10.36 -8.14
C GLY A 262 -3.34 -9.30 -8.23
N HIS A 263 -3.01 -8.04 -8.50
CA HIS A 263 -3.92 -6.91 -8.67
C HIS A 263 -3.39 -6.01 -9.79
N LYS A 264 -4.06 -4.92 -10.14
CA LYS A 264 -3.52 -3.99 -11.15
C LYS A 264 -2.21 -3.37 -10.69
N PHE A 265 -1.30 -3.14 -11.65
CA PHE A 265 -0.01 -2.50 -11.43
C PHE A 265 0.12 -1.23 -12.28
N PRO A 266 0.61 -0.13 -11.69
CA PRO A 266 0.81 0.09 -10.26
C PRO A 266 -0.52 0.11 -9.49
N THR A 267 -0.45 -0.11 -8.16
CA THR A 267 -1.64 -0.16 -7.30
C THR A 267 -2.18 1.25 -7.02
N TYR A 268 -3.49 1.41 -6.96
CA TYR A 268 -4.16 2.68 -6.69
C TYR A 268 -3.93 3.76 -7.77
N LEU A 269 -4.20 5.00 -7.39
CA LEU A 269 -3.99 6.20 -8.22
C LEU A 269 -2.68 6.95 -7.88
N ILE A 270 -2.00 6.54 -6.80
CA ILE A 270 -0.84 7.28 -6.30
C ILE A 270 0.39 7.11 -7.18
N PRO A 271 0.89 5.88 -7.44
CA PRO A 271 2.14 5.70 -8.16
C PRO A 271 1.99 5.93 -9.67
N LYS A 272 3.10 6.28 -10.30
CA LYS A 272 3.28 6.26 -11.74
C LYS A 272 4.55 5.50 -12.11
N VAL A 273 4.55 4.90 -13.28
CA VAL A 273 5.72 4.25 -13.86
C VAL A 273 5.99 4.87 -15.24
N TYR A 274 7.17 5.40 -15.39
CA TYR A 274 7.63 6.07 -16.61
C TYR A 274 8.45 5.10 -17.45
N LEU A 275 7.99 4.85 -18.67
CA LEU A 275 8.68 4.05 -19.66
C LEU A 275 9.34 5.01 -20.63
N ARG A 276 10.65 5.27 -20.46
CA ARG A 276 11.40 6.26 -21.20
C ARG A 276 12.38 5.61 -22.16
N PHE A 277 12.39 6.09 -23.40
CA PHE A 277 13.29 5.63 -24.44
C PHE A 277 14.29 6.74 -24.78
N PHE A 278 15.56 6.43 -24.65
CA PHE A 278 16.65 7.38 -24.87
C PHE A 278 17.54 6.93 -26.02
N GLY A 279 17.91 7.87 -26.86
CA GLY A 279 19.05 7.71 -27.75
C GLY A 279 20.35 8.12 -27.05
N LYS A 280 21.38 7.27 -27.13
CA LYS A 280 22.67 7.49 -26.49
C LYS A 280 23.77 7.57 -27.53
N ASN A 281 24.59 8.62 -27.46
CA ASN A 281 25.73 8.81 -28.37
C ASN A 281 27.00 8.05 -27.90
N GLN A 282 28.04 8.11 -28.68
CA GLN A 282 29.34 7.48 -28.38
C GLN A 282 30.00 8.03 -27.09
N PHE A 283 29.63 9.23 -26.64
CA PHE A 283 30.15 9.87 -25.43
C PHE A 283 29.29 9.60 -24.20
N GLY A 284 28.20 8.83 -24.34
CA GLY A 284 27.30 8.50 -23.27
C GLY A 284 26.18 9.52 -23.02
N ASN A 285 26.12 10.62 -23.75
CA ASN A 285 25.06 11.61 -23.64
C ASN A 285 23.71 11.02 -24.08
N ARG A 286 22.67 11.21 -23.32
CA ARG A 286 21.33 10.67 -23.55
C ARG A 286 20.36 11.78 -24.00
N LYS A 287 19.52 11.48 -24.98
CA LYS A 287 18.40 12.32 -25.43
C LYS A 287 17.11 11.51 -25.34
N LEU A 288 16.09 12.03 -24.66
CA LEU A 288 14.77 11.42 -24.63
C LEU A 288 14.16 11.42 -26.05
N ILE A 289 13.68 10.27 -26.49
CA ILE A 289 13.01 10.05 -27.77
C ILE A 289 11.50 9.94 -27.55
N GLU A 290 11.09 9.12 -26.58
CA GLU A 290 9.69 8.85 -26.30
C GLU A 290 9.49 8.54 -24.81
N GLU A 291 8.32 8.87 -24.28
CA GLU A 291 7.89 8.53 -22.94
C GLU A 291 6.44 8.02 -22.95
N SER A 292 6.20 6.92 -22.25
CA SER A 292 4.86 6.43 -21.95
C SER A 292 4.68 6.33 -20.44
N ILE A 293 3.50 6.74 -19.92
CA ILE A 293 3.20 6.75 -18.50
C ILE A 293 2.18 5.66 -18.19
N LEU A 294 2.55 4.79 -17.27
CA LEU A 294 1.70 3.73 -16.76
C LEU A 294 1.17 4.11 -15.38
N GLY A 295 -0.15 4.09 -15.22
CA GLY A 295 -0.81 4.42 -13.96
C GLY A 295 -2.23 4.91 -14.16
N ARG A 296 -2.89 5.27 -13.06
CA ARG A 296 -4.20 5.93 -13.04
C ARG A 296 -3.98 7.41 -12.74
N LEU A 297 -4.11 8.27 -13.75
CA LEU A 297 -3.91 9.71 -13.60
C LEU A 297 -5.23 10.40 -13.30
N VAL A 298 -5.24 11.11 -12.17
CA VAL A 298 -6.34 11.93 -11.67
C VAL A 298 -5.84 13.34 -11.36
N ASN A 299 -6.74 14.30 -11.29
CA ASN A 299 -6.39 15.63 -10.78
C ASN A 299 -6.12 15.60 -9.26
N THR A 300 -5.52 16.65 -8.74
CA THR A 300 -5.05 16.71 -7.34
C THR A 300 -6.17 16.76 -6.31
N ASN A 301 -7.36 17.26 -6.68
CA ASN A 301 -8.55 17.31 -5.84
C ASN A 301 -9.48 16.10 -6.00
N LEU A 302 -9.07 15.07 -6.77
CA LEU A 302 -9.78 13.80 -6.94
C LEU A 302 -11.21 13.95 -7.50
N THR A 303 -11.44 14.90 -8.40
CA THR A 303 -12.74 15.11 -9.06
C THR A 303 -12.78 14.62 -10.49
N GLU A 304 -11.61 14.38 -11.12
CA GLU A 304 -11.48 13.98 -12.51
C GLU A 304 -10.40 12.92 -12.70
N GLU A 305 -10.69 11.90 -13.50
CA GLU A 305 -9.76 10.90 -13.99
C GLU A 305 -9.46 11.15 -15.47
N TYR A 306 -8.20 11.35 -15.80
CA TYR A 306 -7.75 11.59 -17.18
C TYR A 306 -7.55 10.28 -17.94
N TYR A 307 -6.91 9.28 -17.31
CA TYR A 307 -6.71 7.93 -17.86
C TYR A 307 -6.38 6.89 -16.79
N ASP A 308 -6.53 5.63 -17.15
CA ASP A 308 -6.12 4.47 -16.37
C ASP A 308 -5.46 3.43 -17.29
N THR A 309 -4.13 3.43 -17.31
CA THR A 309 -3.29 2.54 -18.12
C THR A 309 -2.66 1.41 -17.31
N ARG A 310 -3.11 1.18 -16.06
CA ARG A 310 -2.59 0.15 -15.18
C ARG A 310 -2.69 -1.25 -15.80
N ILE A 311 -1.67 -2.07 -15.60
CA ILE A 311 -1.62 -3.43 -16.12
C ILE A 311 -2.47 -4.35 -15.23
N THR A 312 -3.43 -5.05 -15.80
CA THR A 312 -4.15 -6.14 -15.10
C THR A 312 -3.26 -7.39 -14.98
N PRO A 313 -3.46 -8.23 -13.95
CA PRO A 313 -2.67 -9.44 -13.73
C PRO A 313 -2.56 -10.32 -14.98
N GLY A 314 -1.33 -10.72 -15.31
CA GLY A 314 -1.02 -11.56 -16.48
C GLY A 314 -0.97 -10.81 -17.82
N ASN A 315 -1.47 -9.59 -17.89
CA ASN A 315 -1.45 -8.75 -19.09
C ASN A 315 -0.17 -7.91 -19.20
N SER A 316 -0.10 -7.09 -20.26
CA SER A 316 1.04 -6.26 -20.57
C SER A 316 0.63 -4.85 -20.97
N HIS A 317 1.50 -3.90 -20.65
CA HIS A 317 1.51 -2.58 -21.28
C HIS A 317 2.47 -2.62 -22.48
N ASN A 318 1.98 -2.19 -23.65
CA ASN A 318 2.76 -2.23 -24.90
C ASN A 318 2.99 -0.79 -25.36
N VAL A 319 4.23 -0.50 -25.76
CA VAL A 319 4.62 0.77 -26.36
C VAL A 319 5.23 0.46 -27.73
N SER A 320 4.68 1.07 -28.78
CA SER A 320 5.14 0.87 -30.15
C SER A 320 5.20 2.22 -30.85
N PHE A 321 6.36 2.58 -31.37
CA PHE A 321 6.54 3.84 -32.10
C PHE A 321 7.71 3.75 -33.12
N ARG A 322 7.76 4.74 -34.01
CA ARG A 322 8.82 4.92 -35.00
C ARG A 322 9.47 6.27 -34.86
N PHE A 323 10.75 6.33 -35.17
CA PHE A 323 11.46 7.60 -35.25
C PHE A 323 12.57 7.54 -36.25
N THR A 324 12.92 8.71 -36.85
CA THR A 324 14.06 8.86 -37.72
C THR A 324 15.32 8.93 -36.88
N LEU A 325 16.28 8.04 -37.19
CA LEU A 325 17.52 7.94 -36.46
C LEU A 325 18.59 8.89 -37.07
N ASP A 326 19.18 9.70 -36.21
CA ASP A 326 20.46 10.34 -36.53
C ASP A 326 21.61 9.36 -36.20
N GLU A 327 22.03 8.57 -37.21
CA GLU A 327 23.06 7.54 -37.06
C GLU A 327 24.43 8.09 -36.64
N LYS A 328 24.70 9.38 -36.87
CA LYS A 328 25.95 10.02 -36.44
C LYS A 328 25.89 10.33 -34.94
N ALA A 329 24.70 10.67 -34.43
CA ALA A 329 24.49 11.09 -33.08
C ALA A 329 24.16 9.92 -32.12
N ILE A 330 23.39 8.89 -32.56
CA ILE A 330 22.89 7.82 -31.69
C ILE A 330 23.56 6.48 -32.06
N LYS A 331 24.16 5.82 -31.06
CA LYS A 331 24.83 4.50 -31.18
C LYS A 331 24.08 3.39 -30.48
N THR A 332 23.44 3.71 -29.36
CA THR A 332 22.61 2.77 -28.58
C THR A 332 21.29 3.40 -28.24
N LEU A 333 20.29 2.55 -28.01
CA LEU A 333 19.02 2.93 -27.50
C LEU A 333 18.88 2.30 -26.11
N ASP A 334 18.46 3.11 -25.12
CA ASP A 334 18.18 2.68 -23.76
C ASP A 334 16.67 2.76 -23.53
N TRP A 335 16.10 1.68 -22.99
CA TRP A 335 14.76 1.69 -22.40
C TRP A 335 14.90 1.67 -20.90
N GLU A 336 14.45 2.74 -20.24
CA GLU A 336 14.46 2.90 -18.80
C GLU A 336 13.04 2.87 -18.25
N ILE A 337 12.84 2.09 -17.22
CA ILE A 337 11.58 2.01 -16.48
C ILE A 337 11.82 2.56 -15.08
N GLU A 338 11.28 3.75 -14.82
CA GLU A 338 11.36 4.44 -13.53
C GLU A 338 10.03 4.36 -12.81
N VAL A 339 10.07 4.08 -11.51
CA VAL A 339 8.89 4.09 -10.64
C VAL A 339 8.92 5.36 -9.77
N ASP A 340 7.82 6.08 -9.78
CA ASP A 340 7.52 7.15 -8.84
C ASP A 340 6.39 6.66 -7.90
N PRO A 341 6.72 6.14 -6.72
CA PRO A 341 5.74 5.57 -5.81
C PRO A 341 4.74 6.58 -5.25
N ASP A 342 5.12 7.85 -5.21
CA ASP A 342 4.40 8.92 -4.52
C ASP A 342 3.93 10.07 -5.45
N GLU A 343 3.85 9.83 -6.76
CA GLU A 343 3.61 10.87 -7.77
C GLU A 343 2.41 11.76 -7.48
N HIS A 344 1.27 11.17 -7.16
CA HIS A 344 0.06 11.94 -6.85
C HIS A 344 0.23 12.78 -5.58
N TYR A 345 0.84 12.23 -4.54
CA TYR A 345 1.12 12.98 -3.31
C TYR A 345 2.06 14.15 -3.57
N ILE A 346 3.09 13.97 -4.40
CA ILE A 346 4.02 15.05 -4.77
C ILE A 346 3.23 16.21 -5.39
N ARG A 347 2.42 15.93 -6.42
CA ARG A 347 1.59 16.96 -7.08
C ARG A 347 0.62 17.64 -6.12
N SER A 348 -0.11 16.86 -5.32
CA SER A 348 -1.10 17.38 -4.38
C SER A 348 -0.45 18.23 -3.27
N PHE A 349 0.72 17.82 -2.76
CA PHE A 349 1.44 18.53 -1.72
C PHE A 349 2.09 19.80 -2.25
N GLU A 350 2.64 19.79 -3.48
CA GLU A 350 3.14 21.00 -4.15
C GLU A 350 2.02 22.01 -4.37
N GLU A 351 0.86 21.57 -4.81
CA GLU A 351 -0.31 22.43 -4.98
C GLU A 351 -0.79 22.99 -3.64
N SER A 352 -0.89 22.17 -2.60
CA SER A 352 -1.28 22.61 -1.26
C SER A 352 -0.29 23.63 -0.69
N LEU A 353 1.01 23.44 -0.89
CA LEU A 353 2.03 24.39 -0.47
C LEU A 353 1.92 25.72 -1.22
N ARG A 354 1.64 25.67 -2.53
CA ARG A 354 1.47 26.87 -3.37
C ARG A 354 0.21 27.65 -2.99
N GLU A 355 -0.91 26.98 -2.79
CA GLU A 355 -2.21 27.63 -2.61
C GLU A 355 -2.49 27.99 -1.15
N LYS A 356 -2.11 27.13 -0.22
CA LYS A 356 -2.45 27.23 1.20
C LYS A 356 -1.25 27.50 2.10
N GLY A 357 -0.03 27.45 1.58
CA GLY A 357 1.19 27.53 2.38
C GLY A 357 1.34 28.80 3.24
N ASN A 358 0.67 29.90 2.86
CA ASN A 358 0.64 31.14 3.66
C ASN A 358 -0.42 31.11 4.79
N LEU A 359 -1.34 30.16 4.74
CA LEU A 359 -2.41 29.97 5.73
C LEU A 359 -2.02 28.94 6.80
N LEU A 360 -1.01 28.09 6.51
CA LEU A 360 -0.55 27.05 7.41
C LEU A 360 0.34 27.64 8.52
N SER A 361 0.26 27.05 9.71
CA SER A 361 1.21 27.31 10.78
C SER A 361 2.65 26.95 10.33
N ALA A 362 3.65 27.55 10.97
CA ALA A 362 5.06 27.28 10.64
C ALA A 362 5.42 25.79 10.80
N GLU A 363 4.87 25.13 11.81
CA GLU A 363 5.08 23.70 12.07
C GLU A 363 4.44 22.84 10.98
N THR A 364 3.19 23.09 10.63
CA THR A 364 2.46 22.35 9.58
C THR A 364 3.12 22.55 8.22
N LYS A 365 3.55 23.76 7.91
CA LYS A 365 4.30 24.04 6.67
C LYS A 365 5.61 23.27 6.62
N LYS A 366 6.34 23.19 7.74
CA LYS A 366 7.57 22.40 7.86
C LYS A 366 7.29 20.90 7.65
N GLN A 367 6.24 20.35 8.26
CA GLN A 367 5.84 18.94 8.07
C GLN A 367 5.51 18.65 6.60
N LEU A 368 4.77 19.53 5.93
CA LEU A 368 4.46 19.42 4.51
C LEU A 368 5.72 19.43 3.64
N GLN A 369 6.68 20.34 3.91
CA GLN A 369 7.94 20.42 3.19
C GLN A 369 8.81 19.17 3.39
N LEU A 370 8.91 18.66 4.63
CA LEU A 370 9.63 17.43 4.93
C LEU A 370 9.01 16.24 4.20
N SER A 371 7.69 16.11 4.26
CA SER A 371 6.99 15.03 3.55
C SER A 371 7.19 15.11 2.03
N LEU A 372 7.17 16.30 1.46
CA LEU A 372 7.42 16.51 0.03
C LEU A 372 8.84 16.09 -0.37
N SER A 373 9.85 16.40 0.46
CA SER A 373 11.23 15.94 0.24
C SER A 373 11.32 14.41 0.29
N GLU A 374 10.79 13.79 1.36
CA GLU A 374 10.78 12.33 1.54
C GLU A 374 10.16 11.61 0.33
N LYS A 375 9.06 12.15 -0.20
CA LYS A 375 8.37 11.55 -1.35
C LYS A 375 9.11 11.74 -2.67
N LYS A 376 9.77 12.86 -2.89
CA LYS A 376 10.61 13.07 -4.07
C LYS A 376 11.82 12.12 -4.10
N ASP A 377 12.36 11.79 -2.94
CA ASP A 377 13.48 10.87 -2.78
C ASP A 377 13.08 9.39 -2.92
N SER A 378 11.79 9.08 -3.02
CA SER A 378 11.29 7.70 -3.16
C SER A 378 11.41 7.12 -4.56
N ARG A 379 11.66 7.94 -5.58
CA ARG A 379 11.80 7.51 -6.98
C ARG A 379 12.98 6.59 -7.19
N TYR A 380 12.80 5.59 -8.07
CA TYR A 380 13.89 4.69 -8.42
C TYR A 380 13.76 4.15 -9.83
N VAL A 381 14.90 3.83 -10.43
CA VAL A 381 14.97 3.11 -11.71
C VAL A 381 14.83 1.62 -11.45
N LEU A 382 13.79 1.02 -12.01
CA LEU A 382 13.47 -0.40 -11.84
C LEU A 382 14.26 -1.27 -12.83
N PHE A 383 14.29 -0.85 -14.11
CA PHE A 383 15.02 -1.53 -15.18
C PHE A 383 15.71 -0.52 -16.08
N THR A 384 16.88 -0.91 -16.58
CA THR A 384 17.55 -0.26 -17.71
C THR A 384 17.98 -1.35 -18.68
N LEU A 385 17.46 -1.30 -19.92
CA LEU A 385 17.79 -2.23 -20.97
C LEU A 385 18.38 -1.44 -22.14
N SER A 386 19.50 -1.91 -22.70
CA SER A 386 20.20 -1.24 -23.79
C SER A 386 20.33 -2.17 -24.97
N LEU A 387 20.08 -1.66 -26.17
CA LEU A 387 20.32 -2.36 -27.41
C LEU A 387 21.13 -1.46 -28.37
N PRO A 388 22.06 -2.02 -29.14
CA PRO A 388 22.73 -1.28 -30.21
C PRO A 388 21.71 -0.92 -31.30
N VAL A 389 21.92 0.20 -31.92
CA VAL A 389 21.14 0.58 -33.10
C VAL A 389 21.37 -0.44 -34.22
N PRO A 390 20.31 -1.01 -34.84
CA PRO A 390 20.45 -1.94 -35.96
C PRO A 390 21.20 -1.30 -37.12
N VAL A 391 22.29 -1.92 -37.57
CA VAL A 391 23.08 -1.46 -38.72
C VAL A 391 22.22 -1.58 -39.99
N SER A 392 22.30 -0.60 -40.88
CA SER A 392 21.70 -0.72 -42.21
C SER A 392 22.31 -1.94 -42.89
N LEU A 393 21.49 -2.85 -43.42
CA LEU A 393 21.98 -3.89 -44.33
C LEU A 393 22.67 -3.18 -45.50
N PRO A 394 23.86 -3.62 -45.94
CA PRO A 394 24.47 -3.08 -47.13
C PRO A 394 23.50 -3.25 -48.28
N LYS A 395 23.33 -2.17 -49.08
CA LYS A 395 22.49 -2.16 -50.29
C LYS A 395 23.00 -3.17 -51.30
#